data_348611841054d0fdd20eb39722be8920
#
_entry.id   348611841054d0fdd20eb39722be8920
#
_cell.length_a   1.000
_cell.length_b   1.000
_cell.length_c   1.000
_cell.angle_alpha   90.00
_cell.angle_beta   90.00
_cell.angle_gamma   90.00
#
_symmetry.space_group_name_H-M   'P 1'
#
loop_
_entity.id
_entity.type
_entity.pdbx_description
1 polymer ?
#
loop_
_entity_poly.entity_id
_entity_poly.type
_entity_poly.pdbx_seq_one_letter_code
_entity_poly.pdbx_strand_id
1 'polypeptide(L)'
;MGWLHASPPLPKNSTAERLPRCRVLESTHPALKMPHVDGCNDVLSAFNLSGYVMSGGMGATPLTWQEIQSLNESAGLFLGSWSMRQVRSMSESYCRLLNQSSEKDIPPPWVDNYEDYRRYMLQQSERNMLARRINP
;
A
#
# COMPACT_ATOMS: atom_id res chain seq x y z
N MET A 1 -3.55 0.61 -0.15
CA MET A 1 -2.60 0.06 -1.16
C MET A 1 -1.17 0.58 -0.97
N GLY A 2 -0.84 1.88 -1.06
CA GLY A 2 0.54 2.39 -0.98
C GLY A 2 1.32 1.92 0.26
N TRP A 3 0.70 1.85 1.42
CA TRP A 3 1.30 1.31 2.63
C TRP A 3 1.65 -0.19 2.52
N LEU A 4 0.78 -1.00 1.90
CA LEU A 4 1.02 -2.43 1.71
C LEU A 4 2.14 -2.72 0.71
N HIS A 5 2.27 -1.88 -0.32
CA HIS A 5 3.32 -2.03 -1.33
C HIS A 5 4.66 -1.42 -0.90
N ALA A 6 4.69 -0.64 0.19
CA ALA A 6 5.92 -0.09 0.73
C ALA A 6 6.80 -1.18 1.37
N SER A 7 8.10 -1.05 1.19
CA SER A 7 9.12 -1.89 1.82
C SER A 7 9.71 -1.13 3.01
N PRO A 8 9.33 -1.46 4.26
CA PRO A 8 9.78 -0.73 5.44
C PRO A 8 11.30 -0.83 5.64
N PRO A 9 11.91 0.11 6.38
CA PRO A 9 13.33 0.03 6.68
C PRO A 9 13.63 -1.22 7.52
N LEU A 10 14.74 -1.88 7.21
CA LEU A 10 15.23 -3.01 7.98
C LEU A 10 16.05 -2.54 9.20
N PRO A 11 16.14 -3.36 10.25
CA PRO A 11 17.07 -3.11 11.36
C PRO A 11 18.51 -2.93 10.85
N LYS A 12 19.30 -2.08 11.51
CA LYS A 12 20.63 -1.65 11.06
C LYS A 12 21.63 -2.78 10.73
N ASN A 13 21.42 -3.98 11.23
CA ASN A 13 22.32 -5.14 11.03
C ASN A 13 21.65 -6.27 10.23
N SER A 14 20.56 -6.01 9.51
CA SER A 14 19.89 -7.02 8.72
C SER A 14 20.49 -7.11 7.32
N THR A 15 20.84 -8.32 6.89
CA THR A 15 21.24 -8.67 5.52
C THR A 15 20.07 -9.11 4.66
N ALA A 16 18.84 -9.08 5.22
CA ALA A 16 17.64 -9.50 4.52
C ALA A 16 17.28 -8.53 3.38
N GLU A 17 16.63 -9.03 2.35
CA GLU A 17 16.09 -8.21 1.27
C GLU A 17 14.88 -7.41 1.77
N ARG A 18 14.77 -6.15 1.34
CA ARG A 18 13.61 -5.31 1.62
C ARG A 18 12.44 -5.73 0.74
N LEU A 19 11.43 -6.33 1.34
CA LEU A 19 10.22 -6.78 0.65
C LEU A 19 9.01 -5.90 0.99
N PRO A 20 8.06 -5.73 0.05
CA PRO A 20 6.79 -5.06 0.32
C PRO A 20 6.00 -5.76 1.44
N ARG A 21 5.30 -4.97 2.27
CA ARG A 21 4.49 -5.51 3.38
C ARG A 21 3.49 -6.56 2.92
N CYS A 22 2.86 -6.39 1.76
CA CYS A 22 1.91 -7.35 1.21
C CYS A 22 2.50 -8.75 0.95
N ARG A 23 3.82 -8.87 0.84
CA ARG A 23 4.50 -10.17 0.70
C ARG A 23 4.97 -10.77 2.01
N VAL A 24 5.13 -9.94 3.04
CA VAL A 24 5.70 -10.34 4.33
C VAL A 24 4.61 -10.60 5.37
N LEU A 25 3.48 -9.89 5.28
CA LEU A 25 2.38 -10.03 6.24
C LEU A 25 1.66 -11.36 6.05
N GLU A 26 1.40 -12.05 7.16
CA GLU A 26 0.56 -13.26 7.17
C GLU A 26 -0.86 -12.93 6.72
N SER A 27 -1.53 -13.87 6.06
CA SER A 27 -2.89 -13.69 5.50
C SER A 27 -3.95 -13.28 6.54
N THR A 28 -3.71 -13.59 7.82
CA THR A 28 -4.57 -13.23 8.95
C THR A 28 -4.28 -11.86 9.56
N HIS A 29 -3.24 -11.18 9.06
CA HIS A 29 -2.81 -9.91 9.63
C HIS A 29 -3.92 -8.84 9.54
N PRO A 30 -4.26 -8.12 10.65
CA PRO A 30 -5.35 -7.13 10.67
C PRO A 30 -5.21 -6.03 9.62
N ALA A 31 -3.98 -5.65 9.28
CA ALA A 31 -3.69 -4.65 8.27
C ALA A 31 -4.07 -5.05 6.83
N LEU A 32 -4.37 -6.32 6.57
CA LEU A 32 -4.87 -6.77 5.27
C LEU A 32 -6.39 -6.58 5.14
N LYS A 33 -7.10 -6.33 6.23
CA LYS A 33 -8.52 -6.02 6.24
C LYS A 33 -8.73 -4.54 5.91
N MET A 34 -8.68 -4.22 4.62
CA MET A 34 -8.98 -2.86 4.17
C MET A 34 -10.47 -2.57 4.27
N PRO A 35 -10.86 -1.29 4.53
CA PRO A 35 -12.26 -0.89 4.51
C PRO A 35 -12.90 -1.20 3.16
N HIS A 36 -14.16 -1.62 3.19
CA HIS A 36 -14.93 -1.80 1.97
C HIS A 36 -15.33 -0.44 1.40
N VAL A 37 -15.25 -0.30 0.09
CA VAL A 37 -15.62 0.92 -0.62
C VAL A 37 -16.79 0.60 -1.55
N ASP A 38 -17.94 1.19 -1.27
CA ASP A 38 -19.15 1.02 -2.08
C ASP A 38 -19.27 2.09 -3.17
N GLY A 39 -19.82 1.73 -4.31
CA GLY A 39 -20.29 2.68 -5.31
C GLY A 39 -19.23 3.33 -6.21
N CYS A 40 -17.94 2.97 -6.10
CA CYS A 40 -16.84 3.54 -6.89
C CYS A 40 -16.07 2.48 -7.68
N ASN A 41 -16.75 1.45 -8.16
CA ASN A 41 -16.10 0.31 -8.83
C ASN A 41 -15.37 0.69 -10.11
N ASP A 42 -15.91 1.63 -10.88
CA ASP A 42 -15.29 2.18 -12.09
C ASP A 42 -13.96 2.87 -11.78
N VAL A 43 -13.93 3.71 -10.74
CA VAL A 43 -12.72 4.41 -10.28
C VAL A 43 -11.68 3.43 -9.76
N LEU A 44 -12.10 2.45 -8.93
CA LEU A 44 -11.22 1.43 -8.38
C LEU A 44 -10.64 0.54 -9.49
N SER A 45 -11.46 0.14 -10.46
CA SER A 45 -11.03 -0.66 -11.60
C SER A 45 -10.03 0.10 -12.46
N ALA A 46 -10.29 1.37 -12.75
CA ALA A 46 -9.38 2.22 -13.50
C ALA A 46 -8.04 2.43 -12.76
N PHE A 47 -8.09 2.65 -11.45
CA PHE A 47 -6.90 2.80 -10.63
C PHE A 47 -6.06 1.52 -10.56
N ASN A 48 -6.69 0.36 -10.46
CA ASN A 48 -5.99 -0.92 -10.51
C ASN A 48 -5.38 -1.17 -11.90
N LEU A 49 -6.10 -0.86 -12.97
CA LEU A 49 -5.63 -1.03 -14.33
C LEU A 49 -4.47 -0.08 -14.69
N SER A 50 -4.44 1.11 -14.09
CA SER A 50 -3.37 2.09 -14.30
C SER A 50 -2.00 1.69 -13.71
N GLY A 51 -1.94 0.66 -12.86
CA GLY A 51 -0.74 0.27 -12.14
C GLY A 51 -0.36 1.23 -11.00
N TYR A 52 -1.30 2.07 -10.56
CA TYR A 52 -1.24 2.98 -9.40
C TYR A 52 -0.38 4.24 -9.58
N VAL A 53 0.80 4.13 -10.20
CA VAL A 53 1.82 5.17 -10.30
C VAL A 53 2.66 5.01 -11.55
N MET A 54 3.38 6.06 -11.92
CA MET A 54 4.44 6.00 -12.92
C MET A 54 5.78 5.65 -12.27
N SER A 55 6.62 4.92 -13.01
CA SER A 55 8.03 4.77 -12.66
C SER A 55 8.81 5.98 -13.15
N GLY A 56 9.28 6.81 -12.24
CA GLY A 56 10.21 7.91 -12.54
C GLY A 56 11.66 7.50 -12.22
N GLY A 57 12.62 8.21 -12.80
CA GLY A 57 14.06 7.98 -12.54
C GLY A 57 14.47 8.19 -11.08
N MET A 58 13.66 8.87 -10.27
CA MET A 58 13.88 9.14 -8.85
C MET A 58 12.82 8.48 -7.94
N GLY A 59 12.07 7.49 -8.44
CA GLY A 59 11.05 6.77 -7.69
C GLY A 59 9.66 6.85 -8.31
N ALA A 60 8.65 6.43 -7.54
CA ALA A 60 7.26 6.46 -7.97
C ALA A 60 6.72 7.90 -8.01
N THR A 61 6.10 8.26 -9.11
CA THR A 61 5.42 9.56 -9.30
C THR A 61 3.93 9.35 -9.57
N PRO A 62 3.07 10.30 -9.18
CA PRO A 62 1.64 10.19 -9.47
C PRO A 62 1.36 10.17 -10.97
N LEU A 63 0.29 9.49 -11.37
CA LEU A 63 -0.21 9.48 -12.74
C LEU A 63 -0.46 10.90 -13.22
N THR A 64 -0.03 11.21 -14.45
CA THR A 64 -0.34 12.48 -15.11
C THR A 64 -1.74 12.45 -15.71
N TRP A 65 -2.27 13.63 -16.04
CA TRP A 65 -3.55 13.73 -16.76
C TRP A 65 -3.51 13.04 -18.12
N GLN A 66 -2.38 13.11 -18.81
CA GLN A 66 -2.19 12.44 -20.11
C GLN A 66 -2.30 10.93 -19.99
N GLU A 67 -1.74 10.34 -18.97
CA GLU A 67 -1.80 8.89 -18.77
C GLU A 67 -3.18 8.42 -18.37
N ILE A 68 -3.88 9.17 -17.49
CA ILE A 68 -5.25 8.85 -17.13
C ILE A 68 -6.16 8.98 -18.36
N GLN A 69 -5.96 9.98 -19.19
CA GLN A 69 -6.71 10.15 -20.43
C GLN A 69 -6.39 9.04 -21.43
N SER A 70 -5.13 8.75 -21.65
CA SER A 70 -4.67 7.66 -22.52
C SER A 70 -5.22 6.31 -22.09
N LEU A 71 -5.21 6.03 -20.77
CA LEU A 71 -5.82 4.82 -20.22
C LEU A 71 -7.34 4.79 -20.49
N ASN A 72 -8.02 5.90 -20.22
CA ASN A 72 -9.47 6.01 -20.43
C ASN A 72 -9.86 5.72 -21.88
N GLU A 73 -9.11 6.24 -22.83
CA GLU A 73 -9.33 6.05 -24.26
C GLU A 73 -8.95 4.62 -24.70
N SER A 74 -7.77 4.17 -24.33
CA SER A 74 -7.22 2.88 -24.79
C SER A 74 -7.94 1.68 -24.21
N ALA A 75 -8.41 1.78 -22.96
CA ALA A 75 -9.14 0.73 -22.27
C ALA A 75 -10.67 0.85 -22.43
N GLY A 76 -11.18 1.88 -23.10
CA GLY A 76 -12.61 2.10 -23.30
C GLY A 76 -13.39 2.23 -21.99
N LEU A 77 -12.81 2.90 -20.97
CA LEU A 77 -13.41 2.98 -19.64
C LEU A 77 -14.56 3.98 -19.52
N PHE A 78 -14.62 4.96 -20.42
CA PHE A 78 -15.62 6.04 -20.43
C PHE A 78 -15.74 6.80 -19.10
N LEU A 79 -14.63 7.04 -18.42
CA LEU A 79 -14.60 7.75 -17.16
C LEU A 79 -14.98 9.22 -17.36
N GLY A 80 -15.92 9.69 -16.56
CA GLY A 80 -16.23 11.11 -16.48
C GLY A 80 -15.13 11.92 -15.78
N SER A 81 -15.19 13.25 -15.90
CA SER A 81 -14.19 14.15 -15.31
C SER A 81 -14.03 14.00 -13.80
N TRP A 82 -15.09 13.63 -13.09
CA TRP A 82 -15.03 13.37 -11.65
C TRP A 82 -14.21 12.11 -11.37
N SER A 83 -14.51 10.99 -12.05
CA SER A 83 -13.81 9.71 -11.87
C SER A 83 -12.32 9.85 -12.19
N MET A 84 -11.96 10.55 -13.27
CA MET A 84 -10.56 10.82 -13.61
C MET A 84 -9.83 11.62 -12.51
N ARG A 85 -10.49 12.62 -11.91
CA ARG A 85 -9.93 13.36 -10.77
C ARG A 85 -9.71 12.45 -9.54
N GLN A 86 -10.64 11.52 -9.28
CA GLN A 86 -10.48 10.56 -8.20
C GLN A 86 -9.30 9.62 -8.45
N VAL A 87 -9.15 9.06 -9.65
CA VAL A 87 -7.99 8.22 -10.01
C VAL A 87 -6.67 8.96 -9.76
N ARG A 88 -6.58 10.24 -10.16
CA ARG A 88 -5.39 11.05 -9.92
C ARG A 88 -5.12 11.28 -8.42
N SER A 89 -6.14 11.66 -7.67
CA SER A 89 -6.05 11.87 -6.21
C SER A 89 -5.63 10.59 -5.47
N MET A 90 -6.14 9.44 -5.91
CA MET A 90 -5.72 8.13 -5.39
C MET A 90 -4.25 7.85 -5.69
N SER A 91 -3.77 8.18 -6.90
CA SER A 91 -2.36 8.02 -7.28
C SER A 91 -1.44 8.91 -6.44
N GLU A 92 -1.81 10.18 -6.21
CA GLU A 92 -1.08 11.10 -5.33
C GLU A 92 -1.00 10.56 -3.88
N SER A 93 -2.12 10.07 -3.36
CA SER A 93 -2.20 9.49 -2.02
C SER A 93 -1.39 8.21 -1.91
N TYR A 94 -1.39 7.39 -2.96
CA TYR A 94 -0.60 6.17 -3.04
C TYR A 94 0.90 6.48 -2.98
N CYS A 95 1.39 7.42 -3.82
CA CYS A 95 2.80 7.84 -3.82
C CYS A 95 3.23 8.36 -2.45
N ARG A 96 2.42 9.23 -1.84
CA ARG A 96 2.71 9.77 -0.51
C ARG A 96 2.85 8.67 0.54
N LEU A 97 1.90 7.74 0.60
CA LEU A 97 1.93 6.62 1.55
C LEU A 97 3.07 5.65 1.26
N LEU A 98 3.35 5.37 -0.01
CA LEU A 98 4.46 4.53 -0.42
C LEU A 98 5.80 5.08 0.09
N ASN A 99 6.05 6.38 -0.15
CA ASN A 99 7.29 7.04 0.25
C ASN A 99 7.41 7.11 1.78
N GLN A 100 6.38 7.63 2.46
CA GLN A 100 6.37 7.73 3.93
C GLN A 100 6.58 6.39 4.61
N SER A 101 5.91 5.34 4.10
CA SER A 101 5.96 4.00 4.67
C SER A 101 7.22 3.22 4.31
N SER A 102 7.98 3.68 3.32
CA SER A 102 9.29 3.13 2.96
C SER A 102 10.42 3.75 3.77
N GLU A 103 10.23 4.98 4.24
CA GLU A 103 11.21 5.70 5.08
C GLU A 103 11.06 5.38 6.57
N LYS A 104 9.81 5.21 7.01
CA LYS A 104 9.47 4.97 8.42
C LYS A 104 8.50 3.80 8.53
N ASP A 105 8.63 3.03 9.60
CA ASP A 105 7.63 2.02 9.94
C ASP A 105 6.44 2.70 10.62
N ILE A 106 5.44 3.04 9.81
CA ILE A 106 4.19 3.67 10.25
C ILE A 106 3.05 2.66 10.27
N PRO A 107 2.05 2.83 11.17
CA PRO A 107 0.88 1.95 11.19
C PRO A 107 0.04 2.10 9.91
N PRO A 108 -0.77 1.08 9.57
CA PRO A 108 -1.69 1.18 8.43
C PRO A 108 -2.73 2.28 8.66
N PRO A 109 -2.99 3.16 7.67
CA PRO A 109 -3.84 4.33 7.85
C PRO A 109 -5.34 4.04 8.01
N TRP A 110 -5.76 2.78 7.85
CA TRP A 110 -7.15 2.35 7.96
C TRP A 110 -7.43 1.50 9.21
N VAL A 111 -6.49 1.39 10.12
CA VAL A 111 -6.71 0.70 11.40
C VAL A 111 -7.34 1.69 12.38
N ASP A 112 -8.63 1.55 12.61
CA ASP A 112 -9.40 2.44 13.47
C ASP A 112 -8.98 2.35 14.94
N ASN A 113 -8.48 1.19 15.37
CA ASN A 113 -7.99 0.97 16.71
C ASN A 113 -6.48 0.66 16.70
N TYR A 114 -5.68 1.72 16.85
CA TYR A 114 -4.23 1.61 16.93
C TYR A 114 -3.76 0.73 18.10
N GLU A 115 -4.52 0.66 19.19
CA GLU A 115 -4.17 -0.18 20.34
C GLU A 115 -4.30 -1.67 20.02
N ASP A 116 -5.32 -2.08 19.28
CA ASP A 116 -5.46 -3.47 18.85
C ASP A 116 -4.37 -3.89 17.87
N TYR A 117 -4.02 -3.00 16.95
CA TYR A 117 -2.86 -3.21 16.07
C TYR A 117 -1.56 -3.35 16.85
N ARG A 118 -1.31 -2.46 17.80
CA ARG A 118 -0.14 -2.49 18.69
C ARG A 118 -0.08 -3.77 19.53
N ARG A 119 -1.22 -4.19 20.09
CA ARG A 119 -1.34 -5.43 20.86
C ARG A 119 -1.03 -6.64 20.00
N TYR A 120 -1.55 -6.70 18.78
CA TYR A 120 -1.24 -7.75 17.82
C TYR A 120 0.26 -7.80 17.51
N MET A 121 0.90 -6.67 17.25
CA MET A 121 2.33 -6.58 16.96
C MET A 121 3.19 -7.04 18.15
N LEU A 122 2.79 -6.71 19.37
CA LEU A 122 3.47 -7.19 20.60
C LEU A 122 3.36 -8.71 20.74
N GLN A 123 2.17 -9.28 20.55
CA GLN A 123 1.97 -10.74 20.60
C GLN A 123 2.79 -11.48 19.52
N GLN A 124 2.88 -10.93 18.31
CA GLN A 124 3.72 -11.51 17.26
C GLN A 124 5.21 -11.44 17.62
N SER A 125 5.65 -10.34 18.20
CA SER A 125 7.04 -10.20 18.66
C SER A 125 7.40 -11.22 19.76
N GLU A 126 6.50 -11.43 20.71
CA GLU A 126 6.67 -12.43 21.78
C GLU A 126 6.71 -13.86 21.22
N ARG A 127 5.81 -14.20 20.28
CA ARG A 127 5.81 -15.50 19.60
C ARG A 127 7.13 -15.73 18.86
N ASN A 128 7.63 -14.73 18.15
CA ASN A 128 8.89 -14.82 17.41
C ASN A 128 10.10 -14.98 18.35
N MET A 129 10.09 -14.32 19.51
CA MET A 129 11.14 -14.50 20.52
C MET A 129 11.10 -15.89 21.15
N LEU A 130 9.92 -16.43 21.43
CA LEU A 130 9.77 -17.81 21.95
C LEU A 130 10.19 -18.84 20.91
N ALA A 131 9.81 -18.67 19.64
CA ALA A 131 10.22 -19.57 18.57
C ALA A 131 11.75 -19.63 18.39
N ARG A 132 12.45 -18.49 18.53
CA ARG A 132 13.92 -18.42 18.47
C ARG A 132 14.62 -19.08 19.69
N ARG A 133 13.94 -19.19 20.83
CA ARG A 133 14.47 -19.88 22.01
C ARG A 133 14.32 -21.39 21.92
N ILE A 134 13.33 -21.88 21.15
CA ILE A 134 13.04 -23.32 20.99
C ILE A 134 13.87 -23.92 19.83
N ASN A 135 14.22 -23.12 18.82
CA ASN A 135 15.13 -23.51 17.73
C ASN A 135 16.32 -22.53 17.69
N PRO A 136 17.37 -22.76 18.49
CA PRO A 136 18.58 -21.96 18.49
C PRO A 136 19.41 -22.11 17.20
#